data_ac61f5be0a473565d2eb0e8912e07b88
#
_entry.id   ac61f5be0a473565d2eb0e8912e07b88
#
_cell.length_a   1.000
_cell.length_b   1.000
_cell.length_c   1.000
_cell.angle_alpha   90.00
_cell.angle_beta   90.00
_cell.angle_gamma   90.00
#
_symmetry.space_group_name_H-M   'P 1'
#
loop_
_entity.id
_entity.type
_entity.pdbx_description
1 polymer ?
#
loop_
_entity_poly.entity_id
_entity_poly.type
_entity_poly.pdbx_seq_one_letter_code
_entity_poly.pdbx_strand_id
1 'polypeptide(L)'
;MKTIQLEKLDVKEGHKVLDLGCGHGRHCHAVYYHKDCQIIGVDLGFKDILIAREGFTAYPDLTGQSKSVFGLGVADALHLPFANNTFDRVICSEVLEHIPDYLYAIDEILRVTKPGGRIGISVPRFWPEKICWFLSADYHNEPGGHIRIFRATELEDDFTS
;
A
#
# COMPACT_ATOMS: atom_id res chain seq x y z
N MET A 1 8.23 -6.11 -9.71
CA MET A 1 8.72 -6.91 -8.56
C MET A 1 7.69 -6.78 -7.44
N LYS A 2 7.26 -7.88 -6.79
CA LYS A 2 6.31 -7.78 -5.65
C LYS A 2 7.13 -7.46 -4.40
N THR A 3 6.85 -6.33 -3.74
CA THR A 3 7.53 -5.93 -2.50
C THR A 3 6.88 -6.56 -1.28
N ILE A 4 5.55 -6.76 -1.30
CA ILE A 4 4.81 -7.46 -0.24
C ILE A 4 4.51 -8.90 -0.67
N GLN A 5 4.83 -9.85 0.22
CA GLN A 5 4.52 -11.27 0.04
C GLN A 5 3.13 -11.56 0.63
N LEU A 6 2.15 -11.84 -0.25
CA LEU A 6 0.75 -12.06 0.15
C LEU A 6 0.59 -13.27 1.07
N GLU A 7 1.45 -14.28 0.92
CA GLU A 7 1.49 -15.47 1.77
C GLU A 7 1.83 -15.11 3.22
N LYS A 8 2.78 -14.19 3.44
CA LYS A 8 3.13 -13.69 4.78
C LYS A 8 2.05 -12.78 5.36
N LEU A 9 1.38 -12.02 4.50
CA LEU A 9 0.25 -11.20 4.91
C LEU A 9 -0.96 -12.06 5.30
N ASP A 10 -0.96 -13.34 4.94
CA ASP A 10 -2.03 -14.30 5.26
C ASP A 10 -3.40 -13.81 4.81
N VAL A 11 -3.49 -13.38 3.55
CA VAL A 11 -4.76 -13.00 2.92
C VAL A 11 -5.64 -14.24 2.78
N LYS A 12 -6.87 -14.19 3.26
CA LYS A 12 -7.84 -15.28 3.24
C LYS A 12 -9.09 -14.90 2.45
N GLU A 13 -9.83 -15.91 2.04
CA GLU A 13 -11.15 -15.73 1.41
C GLU A 13 -12.07 -14.89 2.32
N GLY A 14 -12.78 -13.96 1.70
CA GLY A 14 -13.69 -13.03 2.38
C GLY A 14 -13.03 -11.85 3.08
N HIS A 15 -11.69 -11.77 3.14
CA HIS A 15 -11.02 -10.63 3.74
C HIS A 15 -11.30 -9.33 2.98
N LYS A 16 -11.38 -8.23 3.74
CA LYS A 16 -11.27 -6.86 3.23
C LYS A 16 -9.82 -6.42 3.32
N VAL A 17 -9.26 -6.05 2.18
CA VAL A 17 -7.85 -5.65 2.07
C VAL A 17 -7.80 -4.20 1.60
N LEU A 18 -6.97 -3.37 2.23
CA LEU A 18 -6.62 -2.03 1.77
C LEU A 18 -5.22 -2.06 1.14
N ASP A 19 -5.08 -1.44 -0.02
CA ASP A 19 -3.79 -1.11 -0.64
C ASP A 19 -3.65 0.41 -0.62
N LEU A 20 -2.92 0.92 0.37
CA LEU A 20 -2.67 2.34 0.58
C LEU A 20 -1.47 2.80 -0.25
N GLY A 21 -1.65 3.84 -1.06
CA GLY A 21 -0.69 4.26 -2.06
C GLY A 21 -0.57 3.21 -3.15
N CYS A 22 -1.70 2.79 -3.71
CA CYS A 22 -1.75 1.66 -4.64
C CYS A 22 -1.07 1.94 -5.99
N GLY A 23 -0.80 3.21 -6.33
CA GLY A 23 -0.21 3.61 -7.60
C GLY A 23 -0.97 2.99 -8.78
N HIS A 24 -0.24 2.30 -9.65
CA HIS A 24 -0.81 1.59 -10.81
C HIS A 24 -1.51 0.27 -10.46
N GLY A 25 -1.79 -0.01 -9.19
CA GLY A 25 -2.60 -1.15 -8.74
C GLY A 25 -1.89 -2.50 -8.66
N ARG A 26 -0.56 -2.52 -8.64
CA ARG A 26 0.23 -3.77 -8.63
C ARG A 26 -0.19 -4.76 -7.53
N HIS A 27 -0.37 -4.28 -6.30
CA HIS A 27 -0.81 -5.13 -5.18
C HIS A 27 -2.31 -5.37 -5.23
N CYS A 28 -3.11 -4.39 -5.63
CA CYS A 28 -4.54 -4.56 -5.86
C CYS A 28 -4.83 -5.73 -6.81
N HIS A 29 -4.19 -5.75 -7.99
CA HIS A 29 -4.33 -6.84 -8.96
C HIS A 29 -3.85 -8.16 -8.38
N ALA A 30 -2.69 -8.17 -7.69
CA ALA A 30 -2.16 -9.38 -7.10
C ALA A 30 -3.10 -10.00 -6.06
N VAL A 31 -3.71 -9.18 -5.19
CA VAL A 31 -4.69 -9.63 -4.18
C VAL A 31 -5.96 -10.12 -4.86
N TYR A 32 -6.50 -9.37 -5.83
CA TYR A 32 -7.72 -9.69 -6.55
C TYR A 32 -7.68 -11.08 -7.20
N TYR A 33 -6.54 -11.46 -7.79
CA TYR A 33 -6.37 -12.76 -8.45
C TYR A 33 -5.82 -13.86 -7.53
N HIS A 34 -5.49 -13.54 -6.26
CA HIS A 34 -4.92 -14.51 -5.34
C HIS A 34 -5.99 -15.29 -4.58
N LYS A 35 -7.00 -14.62 -4.08
CA LYS A 35 -8.09 -15.17 -3.26
C LYS A 35 -9.38 -14.39 -3.48
N ASP A 36 -10.51 -15.05 -3.30
CA ASP A 36 -11.81 -14.39 -3.26
C ASP A 36 -11.91 -13.44 -2.07
N CYS A 37 -11.68 -12.15 -2.30
CA CYS A 37 -11.63 -11.11 -1.28
C CYS A 37 -12.13 -9.76 -1.81
N GLN A 38 -12.27 -8.80 -0.92
CA GLN A 38 -12.58 -7.42 -1.26
C GLN A 38 -11.28 -6.61 -1.18
N ILE A 39 -10.82 -6.06 -2.30
CA ILE A 39 -9.65 -5.18 -2.33
C ILE A 39 -10.07 -3.74 -2.61
N ILE A 40 -9.60 -2.81 -1.78
CA ILE A 40 -9.76 -1.37 -1.99
C ILE A 40 -8.38 -0.78 -2.13
N GLY A 41 -8.12 -0.15 -3.28
CA GLY A 41 -6.91 0.60 -3.53
C GLY A 41 -7.17 2.09 -3.44
N VAL A 42 -6.33 2.81 -2.72
CA VAL A 42 -6.38 4.27 -2.67
C VAL A 42 -5.01 4.87 -2.96
N ASP A 43 -5.02 5.99 -3.65
CA ASP A 43 -3.83 6.77 -3.95
C ASP A 43 -4.18 8.27 -3.97
N LEU A 44 -3.20 9.13 -3.76
CA LEU A 44 -3.39 10.58 -3.88
C LEU A 44 -3.47 10.99 -5.36
N GLY A 45 -2.81 10.25 -6.25
CA GLY A 45 -2.72 10.50 -7.68
C GLY A 45 -3.94 10.00 -8.45
N PHE A 46 -4.83 10.88 -8.90
CA PHE A 46 -5.99 10.47 -9.72
C PHE A 46 -5.60 9.74 -11.01
N LYS A 47 -4.47 10.13 -11.64
CA LYS A 47 -3.97 9.47 -12.86
C LYS A 47 -3.56 8.03 -12.59
N ASP A 48 -2.94 7.77 -11.44
CA ASP A 48 -2.51 6.43 -11.03
C ASP A 48 -3.73 5.52 -10.80
N ILE A 49 -4.79 6.06 -10.20
CA ILE A 49 -6.07 5.36 -10.02
C ILE A 49 -6.68 4.96 -11.36
N LEU A 50 -6.61 5.82 -12.39
CA LEU A 50 -7.11 5.46 -13.73
C LEU A 50 -6.30 4.31 -14.34
N ILE A 51 -4.97 4.34 -14.24
CA ILE A 51 -4.09 3.28 -14.73
C ILE A 51 -4.36 1.96 -13.95
N ALA A 52 -4.49 2.04 -12.62
CA ALA A 52 -4.83 0.88 -11.81
C ALA A 52 -6.14 0.23 -12.26
N ARG A 53 -7.15 1.04 -12.58
CA ARG A 53 -8.46 0.57 -13.06
C ARG A 53 -8.35 -0.15 -14.41
N GLU A 54 -7.56 0.40 -15.34
CA GLU A 54 -7.34 -0.22 -16.64
C GLU A 54 -6.75 -1.63 -16.50
N GLY A 55 -5.86 -1.86 -15.54
CA GLY A 55 -5.29 -3.17 -15.27
C GLY A 55 -6.31 -4.25 -14.92
N PHE A 56 -7.41 -3.93 -14.23
CA PHE A 56 -8.48 -4.87 -13.94
C PHE A 56 -9.30 -5.23 -15.19
N THR A 57 -9.43 -4.31 -16.14
CA THR A 57 -10.16 -4.55 -17.39
C THR A 57 -9.30 -5.28 -18.43
N ALA A 58 -7.98 -5.06 -18.40
CA ALA A 58 -7.03 -5.72 -19.31
C ALA A 58 -6.87 -7.22 -19.03
N TYR A 59 -7.09 -7.63 -17.78
CA TYR A 59 -6.98 -9.02 -17.34
C TYR A 59 -8.29 -9.47 -16.67
N PRO A 60 -9.39 -9.59 -17.44
CA PRO A 60 -10.64 -10.03 -16.87
C PRO A 60 -10.51 -11.48 -16.35
N ASP A 61 -11.27 -11.79 -15.30
CA ASP A 61 -11.38 -13.18 -14.85
C ASP A 61 -12.00 -14.04 -15.94
N LEU A 62 -11.16 -14.75 -16.67
CA LEU A 62 -11.58 -15.62 -17.78
C LEU A 62 -12.33 -16.86 -17.28
N THR A 63 -12.24 -17.18 -15.99
CA THR A 63 -12.94 -18.35 -15.40
C THR A 63 -14.35 -18.00 -15.00
N GLY A 64 -14.69 -16.73 -14.79
CA GLY A 64 -15.96 -16.27 -14.27
C GLY A 64 -16.29 -16.80 -12.87
N GLN A 65 -15.32 -17.36 -12.17
CA GLN A 65 -15.49 -18.02 -10.87
C GLN A 65 -15.05 -17.15 -9.69
N SER A 66 -14.26 -16.11 -9.93
CA SER A 66 -13.81 -15.21 -8.87
C SER A 66 -15.00 -14.42 -8.30
N LYS A 67 -15.12 -14.45 -6.97
CA LYS A 67 -16.04 -13.62 -6.19
C LYS A 67 -15.35 -12.37 -5.63
N SER A 68 -14.12 -12.11 -6.06
CA SER A 68 -13.38 -10.91 -5.66
C SER A 68 -14.10 -9.65 -6.14
N VAL A 69 -14.05 -8.63 -5.30
CA VAL A 69 -14.57 -7.30 -5.62
C VAL A 69 -13.45 -6.30 -5.42
N PHE A 70 -13.32 -5.34 -6.32
CA PHE A 70 -12.38 -4.24 -6.16
C PHE A 70 -13.07 -2.89 -6.12
N GLY A 71 -12.46 -1.97 -5.37
CA GLY A 71 -12.77 -0.55 -5.36
C GLY A 71 -11.49 0.25 -5.49
N LEU A 72 -11.55 1.36 -6.21
CA LEU A 72 -10.43 2.28 -6.37
C LEU A 72 -10.90 3.69 -6.10
N GLY A 73 -10.07 4.49 -5.41
CA GLY A 73 -10.43 5.86 -5.09
C GLY A 73 -9.23 6.74 -4.79
N VAL A 74 -9.45 8.05 -4.87
CA VAL A 74 -8.46 9.04 -4.42
C VAL A 74 -8.65 9.29 -2.93
N ALA A 75 -7.57 9.14 -2.16
CA ALA A 75 -7.59 9.45 -0.73
C ALA A 75 -6.21 9.89 -0.25
N ASP A 76 -6.20 10.71 0.79
CA ASP A 76 -5.01 11.11 1.52
C ASP A 76 -4.75 10.09 2.63
N ALA A 77 -3.49 9.60 2.71
CA ALA A 77 -3.05 8.68 3.74
C ALA A 77 -3.18 9.24 5.16
N LEU A 78 -3.16 10.58 5.29
CA LEU A 78 -3.32 11.27 6.58
C LEU A 78 -4.78 11.34 7.03
N HIS A 79 -5.76 11.09 6.15
CA HIS A 79 -7.19 11.19 6.42
C HIS A 79 -7.97 10.16 5.60
N LEU A 80 -7.87 8.89 5.98
CA LEU A 80 -8.52 7.81 5.25
C LEU A 80 -10.04 7.84 5.41
N PRO A 81 -10.82 7.79 4.31
CA PRO A 81 -12.29 7.91 4.35
C PRO A 81 -12.97 6.59 4.75
N PHE A 82 -12.39 5.88 5.71
CA PHE A 82 -12.90 4.60 6.19
C PHE A 82 -13.17 4.64 7.69
N ALA A 83 -14.15 3.86 8.14
CA ALA A 83 -14.43 3.67 9.55
C ALA A 83 -13.29 2.90 10.25
N ASN A 84 -13.22 3.04 11.58
CA ASN A 84 -12.29 2.25 12.39
C ASN A 84 -12.53 0.75 12.17
N ASN A 85 -11.47 -0.06 12.27
CA ASN A 85 -11.56 -1.52 12.24
C ASN A 85 -12.28 -2.06 10.99
N THR A 86 -12.00 -1.51 9.82
CA THR A 86 -12.65 -1.88 8.55
C THR A 86 -11.93 -3.04 7.86
N PHE A 87 -10.60 -3.06 7.87
CA PHE A 87 -9.80 -3.96 7.04
C PHE A 87 -9.17 -5.09 7.83
N ASP A 88 -9.21 -6.30 7.26
CA ASP A 88 -8.53 -7.47 7.81
C ASP A 88 -7.03 -7.44 7.51
N ARG A 89 -6.66 -6.80 6.39
CA ARG A 89 -5.29 -6.65 5.91
C ARG A 89 -5.09 -5.26 5.33
N VAL A 90 -3.92 -4.67 5.61
CA VAL A 90 -3.51 -3.39 5.00
C VAL A 90 -2.14 -3.58 4.36
N ILE A 91 -1.99 -3.09 3.15
CA ILE A 91 -0.74 -3.00 2.40
C ILE A 91 -0.38 -1.51 2.31
N CYS A 92 0.86 -1.18 2.64
CA CYS A 92 1.44 0.15 2.46
C CYS A 92 2.87 -0.04 1.93
N SER A 93 3.04 0.09 0.62
CA SER A 93 4.28 -0.28 -0.06
C SER A 93 4.88 0.90 -0.81
N GLU A 94 6.06 1.35 -0.39
CA GLU A 94 6.78 2.49 -0.98
C GLU A 94 5.93 3.78 -0.93
N VAL A 95 5.44 4.12 0.27
CA VAL A 95 4.54 5.28 0.49
C VAL A 95 5.03 6.18 1.61
N LEU A 96 5.38 5.62 2.77
CA LEU A 96 5.68 6.41 3.98
C LEU A 96 6.89 7.33 3.80
N GLU A 97 7.84 6.96 2.95
CA GLU A 97 9.02 7.76 2.60
C GLU A 97 8.70 9.07 1.86
N HIS A 98 7.49 9.17 1.30
CA HIS A 98 7.00 10.36 0.59
C HIS A 98 6.16 11.29 1.48
N ILE A 99 5.83 10.85 2.71
CA ILE A 99 4.91 11.58 3.61
C ILE A 99 5.73 12.28 4.71
N PRO A 100 5.74 13.62 4.78
CA PRO A 100 6.44 14.35 5.86
C PRO A 100 5.95 13.92 7.25
N ASP A 101 4.65 13.87 7.42
CA ASP A 101 3.98 13.57 8.68
C ASP A 101 3.52 12.10 8.75
N TYR A 102 4.43 11.17 8.38
CA TYR A 102 4.14 9.74 8.24
C TYR A 102 3.56 9.08 9.50
N LEU A 103 3.81 9.62 10.70
CA LEU A 103 3.24 9.11 11.95
C LEU A 103 1.71 9.19 11.93
N TYR A 104 1.14 10.28 11.40
CA TYR A 104 -0.32 10.36 11.23
C TYR A 104 -0.85 9.34 10.22
N ALA A 105 -0.07 9.01 9.18
CA ALA A 105 -0.44 7.93 8.27
C ALA A 105 -0.39 6.56 8.97
N ILE A 106 0.56 6.33 9.87
CA ILE A 106 0.62 5.12 10.73
C ILE A 106 -0.62 5.04 11.61
N ASP A 107 -1.00 6.13 12.29
CA ASP A 107 -2.21 6.19 13.11
C ASP A 107 -3.46 5.83 12.31
N GLU A 108 -3.59 6.36 11.10
CA GLU A 108 -4.71 6.04 10.19
C GLU A 108 -4.69 4.57 9.75
N ILE A 109 -3.52 4.02 9.40
CA ILE A 109 -3.36 2.59 9.08
C ILE A 109 -3.81 1.73 10.27
N LEU A 110 -3.36 2.05 11.47
CA LEU A 110 -3.76 1.34 12.70
C LEU A 110 -5.26 1.47 12.96
N ARG A 111 -5.81 2.68 12.83
CA ARG A 111 -7.23 2.97 13.05
C ARG A 111 -8.14 2.15 12.15
N VAL A 112 -7.81 2.05 10.87
CA VAL A 112 -8.66 1.33 9.90
C VAL A 112 -8.44 -0.18 9.91
N THR A 113 -7.35 -0.66 10.51
CA THR A 113 -7.05 -2.09 10.64
C THR A 113 -7.86 -2.70 11.78
N LYS A 114 -8.49 -3.83 11.57
CA LYS A 114 -9.22 -4.58 12.60
C LYS A 114 -8.29 -5.10 13.69
N PRO A 115 -8.75 -5.25 14.95
CA PRO A 115 -8.02 -6.01 15.95
C PRO A 115 -7.66 -7.42 15.43
N GLY A 116 -6.40 -7.80 15.53
CA GLY A 116 -5.86 -9.05 14.96
C GLY A 116 -5.67 -9.03 13.45
N GLY A 117 -5.90 -7.88 12.79
CA GLY A 117 -5.53 -7.65 11.40
C GLY A 117 -4.01 -7.68 11.20
N ARG A 118 -3.55 -7.74 9.94
CA ARG A 118 -2.12 -7.68 9.61
C ARG A 118 -1.84 -6.55 8.66
N ILE A 119 -0.71 -5.91 8.88
CA ILE A 119 -0.22 -4.80 8.06
C ILE A 119 1.07 -5.25 7.39
N GLY A 120 1.16 -5.07 6.08
CA GLY A 120 2.37 -5.31 5.28
C GLY A 120 2.91 -3.98 4.81
N ILE A 121 4.11 -3.63 5.29
CA ILE A 121 4.79 -2.40 4.90
C ILE A 121 6.06 -2.73 4.15
N SER A 122 6.36 -2.00 3.09
CA SER A 122 7.68 -1.95 2.51
C SER A 122 8.13 -0.52 2.30
N VAL A 123 9.40 -0.30 2.50
CA VAL A 123 10.12 0.94 2.21
C VAL A 123 11.41 0.57 1.48
N PRO A 124 12.01 1.50 0.72
CA PRO A 124 13.29 1.26 0.09
C PRO A 124 14.37 0.80 1.08
N ARG A 125 15.28 -0.04 0.62
CA ARG A 125 16.36 -0.53 1.48
C ARG A 125 17.31 0.60 1.85
N PHE A 126 17.56 0.78 3.13
CA PHE A 126 18.40 1.84 3.70
C PHE A 126 19.76 2.01 3.00
N TRP A 127 20.50 0.92 2.75
CA TRP A 127 21.86 1.05 2.20
C TRP A 127 21.90 1.45 0.71
N PRO A 128 21.15 0.82 -0.21
CA PRO A 128 21.10 1.29 -1.59
C PRO A 128 20.58 2.73 -1.70
N GLU A 129 19.56 3.08 -0.94
CA GLU A 129 18.96 4.39 -0.89
C GLU A 129 19.97 5.45 -0.45
N LYS A 130 20.68 5.21 0.66
CA LYS A 130 21.73 6.11 1.17
C LYS A 130 22.87 6.30 0.18
N ILE A 131 23.22 5.28 -0.61
CA ILE A 131 24.24 5.40 -1.67
C ILE A 131 23.72 6.30 -2.79
N CYS A 132 22.45 6.13 -3.23
CA CYS A 132 21.83 6.99 -4.23
C CYS A 132 21.77 8.45 -3.76
N TRP A 133 21.40 8.68 -2.52
CA TRP A 133 21.40 10.01 -1.90
C TRP A 133 22.79 10.67 -1.90
N PHE A 134 23.82 9.91 -1.64
CA PHE A 134 25.19 10.42 -1.61
C PHE A 134 25.77 10.70 -3.01
N LEU A 135 25.35 9.91 -4.03
CA LEU A 135 25.94 9.96 -5.36
C LEU A 135 25.21 10.88 -6.34
N SER A 136 23.97 11.27 -6.09
CA SER A 136 23.15 12.03 -7.02
C SER A 136 22.43 13.19 -6.36
N ALA A 137 22.79 14.41 -6.75
CA ALA A 137 22.07 15.62 -6.37
C ALA A 137 20.64 15.66 -6.95
N ASP A 138 20.42 15.03 -8.10
CA ASP A 138 19.13 14.98 -8.77
C ASP A 138 18.13 14.13 -7.98
N TYR A 139 18.62 13.11 -7.26
CA TYR A 139 17.78 12.24 -6.44
C TYR A 139 17.06 12.98 -5.30
N HIS A 140 17.64 14.10 -4.82
CA HIS A 140 17.04 14.95 -3.78
C HIS A 140 16.01 15.93 -4.34
N ASN A 141 16.05 16.23 -5.63
CA ASN A 141 15.30 17.33 -6.24
C ASN A 141 14.16 16.88 -7.15
N GLU A 142 13.96 15.56 -7.31
CA GLU A 142 12.83 15.07 -8.10
C GLU A 142 11.50 15.34 -7.39
N PRO A 143 10.53 15.99 -8.06
CA PRO A 143 9.19 16.15 -7.52
C PRO A 143 8.55 14.78 -7.23
N GLY A 144 8.21 14.53 -5.96
CA GLY A 144 7.70 13.23 -5.51
C GLY A 144 8.78 12.20 -5.15
N GLY A 145 10.06 12.62 -5.06
CA GLY A 145 11.16 11.78 -4.57
C GLY A 145 11.04 11.42 -3.09
N HIS A 146 11.90 10.50 -2.65
CA HIS A 146 11.94 10.08 -1.25
C HIS A 146 12.46 11.19 -0.35
N ILE A 147 11.67 11.59 0.62
CA ILE A 147 12.04 12.63 1.61
C ILE A 147 12.64 12.04 2.88
N ARG A 148 12.58 10.71 3.04
CA ARG A 148 13.06 9.99 4.22
C ARG A 148 13.57 8.60 3.86
N ILE A 149 14.59 8.14 4.60
CA ILE A 149 15.11 6.78 4.55
C ILE A 149 14.84 6.11 5.90
N PHE A 150 14.06 5.05 5.91
CA PHE A 150 13.73 4.30 7.11
C PHE A 150 14.71 3.16 7.39
N ARG A 151 14.91 2.88 8.69
CA ARG A 151 15.43 1.60 9.16
C ARG A 151 14.25 0.71 9.54
N ALA A 152 14.35 -0.59 9.31
CA ALA A 152 13.27 -1.53 9.65
C ALA A 152 12.88 -1.46 11.14
N THR A 153 13.87 -1.34 12.04
CA THR A 153 13.65 -1.23 13.49
C THR A 153 12.91 0.04 13.87
N GLU A 154 13.17 1.16 13.20
CA GLU A 154 12.49 2.44 13.43
C GLU A 154 10.99 2.31 13.14
N LEU A 155 10.64 1.74 11.98
CA LEU A 155 9.23 1.50 11.64
C LEU A 155 8.55 0.49 12.56
N GLU A 156 9.24 -0.58 12.96
CA GLU A 156 8.69 -1.55 13.91
C GLU A 156 8.34 -0.89 15.25
N ASP A 157 9.19 0.00 15.75
CA ASP A 157 8.96 0.76 16.99
C ASP A 157 7.76 1.70 16.86
N ASP A 158 7.63 2.42 15.71
CA ASP A 158 6.53 3.35 15.46
C ASP A 158 5.16 2.66 15.39
N PHE A 159 5.11 1.37 14.99
CA PHE A 159 3.86 0.58 14.98
C PHE A 159 3.53 -0.08 16.32
N THR A 160 4.44 -0.07 17.28
CA THR A 160 4.27 -0.73 18.59
C THR A 160 4.13 0.26 19.75
N SER A 161 4.42 1.53 19.54
CA SER A 161 4.28 2.63 20.49
C SER A 161 2.84 3.13 20.57
#